data_5a315a8f06e6bdd26460bc40d8742dfc
#
_entry.id   5a315a8f06e6bdd26460bc40d8742dfc
#
_cell.length_a   1.000
_cell.length_b   1.000
_cell.length_c   1.000
_cell.angle_alpha   90.00
_cell.angle_beta   90.00
_cell.angle_gamma   90.00
#
_symmetry.space_group_name_H-M   'P 1'
#
loop_
_entity.id
_entity.type
_entity.pdbx_description
1 polymer ?
#
loop_
_entity_poly.entity_id
_entity_poly.type
_entity_poly.pdbx_seq_one_letter_code
_entity_poly.pdbx_strand_id
1 'polypeptide(L)'
;MRFFTISFLLVTVSLLAQKTNKYDTFFEKGNGNQSATYQETIAYYKLLSNDFSTIKMQEMGLTDSGEPLHIVTFNPEKQFDFEEIQKNKAVLLINNGIHAGEPDGIDASMQLFRDLALGKIKAPKNTVIVCIPIYNIGGALNRNSTSRANQDGPEEYGFRGNARNFDLNRDFIKSDTRNTKSFVEIFHKINAAVFIDNHVSNGSDYQYKLTYIMTQHNKLGTVLGNFLNTEMMPALVKDLQKKKIEMTPYVNSFADTPDKGFGQFFESPRFATGYTSLFNTIGFVVETHMLKKYAERVKVTYEYMRSAIDYTDANFEKIKQLRLENGQQYQPKKSYTIKWELDSTKTIPFSFLGYEAIYKKSDVTSGNRLFYDRSKPYKKDIPYIKEFKSVKEVIIPTAYIIPKGFWPVIDLLKNNTITYSQLKNDTILEVESYKIADFKTATSAYEGHYLHRNTKVISKIEKVAFAKGDYIIPTQQKGIKYLLETLEPEAMDSFFNWNFFDTMLQQKEGYSDYVFEDTATQILKENPKLKAEFQQKKQTDSTLINNPEAQLDWIYKHSVYYENAHLQ
;
A
#
# COMPACT_ATOMS: atom_id res chain seq x y z
N MET A 1 -74.63 -21.54 41.45
CA MET A 1 -73.17 -21.85 41.52
C MET A 1 -72.68 -22.03 40.08
N ARG A 2 -71.95 -21.07 39.52
CA ARG A 2 -71.34 -21.19 38.20
C ARG A 2 -69.84 -21.47 38.40
N PHE A 3 -69.36 -22.62 37.95
CA PHE A 3 -67.96 -22.97 37.96
C PHE A 3 -67.25 -22.32 36.74
N PHE A 4 -66.28 -21.47 36.98
CA PHE A 4 -65.36 -20.95 35.94
C PHE A 4 -64.16 -21.90 35.87
N THR A 5 -64.02 -22.58 34.73
CA THR A 5 -62.84 -23.40 34.42
C THR A 5 -61.80 -22.51 33.73
N ILE A 6 -60.69 -22.23 34.42
CA ILE A 6 -59.54 -21.52 33.84
C ILE A 6 -58.65 -22.56 33.16
N SER A 7 -58.60 -22.55 31.82
CA SER A 7 -57.64 -23.33 31.02
C SER A 7 -56.29 -22.60 30.98
N PHE A 8 -55.30 -23.19 31.58
CA PHE A 8 -53.92 -22.72 31.49
C PHE A 8 -53.31 -23.24 30.17
N LEU A 9 -53.06 -22.30 29.23
CA LEU A 9 -52.35 -22.60 27.98
C LEU A 9 -50.85 -22.58 28.26
N LEU A 10 -50.22 -23.73 28.38
CA LEU A 10 -48.78 -23.87 28.47
C LEU A 10 -48.19 -23.63 27.07
N VAL A 11 -47.62 -22.44 26.80
CA VAL A 11 -46.80 -22.15 25.63
C VAL A 11 -45.41 -22.72 25.88
N THR A 12 -45.11 -23.87 25.36
CA THR A 12 -43.75 -24.42 25.30
C THR A 12 -42.97 -23.67 24.26
N VAL A 13 -42.15 -22.68 24.66
CA VAL A 13 -41.12 -22.08 23.83
C VAL A 13 -40.01 -23.13 23.67
N SER A 14 -40.00 -23.82 22.55
CA SER A 14 -38.88 -24.65 22.17
C SER A 14 -37.70 -23.74 21.84
N LEU A 15 -36.80 -23.54 22.78
CA LEU A 15 -35.46 -23.02 22.51
C LEU A 15 -34.76 -24.07 21.63
N LEU A 16 -34.77 -23.84 20.31
CA LEU A 16 -33.86 -24.50 19.38
C LEU A 16 -32.44 -24.07 19.74
N ALA A 17 -31.83 -24.78 20.68
CA ALA A 17 -30.38 -24.67 20.88
C ALA A 17 -29.71 -25.06 19.59
N GLN A 18 -29.22 -24.09 18.86
CA GLN A 18 -28.42 -24.29 17.66
C GLN A 18 -27.22 -25.16 18.07
N LYS A 19 -27.15 -26.41 17.57
CA LYS A 19 -25.98 -27.26 17.81
C LYS A 19 -24.75 -26.55 17.29
N THR A 20 -23.98 -25.91 18.16
CA THR A 20 -22.71 -25.26 17.78
C THR A 20 -21.73 -26.37 17.39
N ASN A 21 -21.20 -26.25 16.16
CA ASN A 21 -20.13 -27.12 15.71
C ASN A 21 -18.80 -26.64 16.34
N LYS A 22 -17.89 -27.55 16.65
CA LYS A 22 -16.54 -27.26 17.17
C LYS A 22 -15.81 -26.15 16.36
N TYR A 23 -16.07 -26.08 15.07
CA TYR A 23 -15.38 -25.18 14.14
C TYR A 23 -16.24 -23.98 13.69
N ASP A 24 -17.37 -23.70 14.36
CA ASP A 24 -18.11 -22.47 14.10
C ASP A 24 -17.28 -21.26 14.54
N THR A 25 -17.18 -20.26 13.66
CA THR A 25 -16.47 -19.02 13.95
C THR A 25 -17.25 -18.16 14.95
N PHE A 26 -16.58 -17.16 15.51
CA PHE A 26 -17.23 -16.20 16.40
C PHE A 26 -18.34 -15.42 15.66
N PHE A 27 -18.09 -15.06 14.42
CA PHE A 27 -19.05 -14.45 13.52
C PHE A 27 -20.34 -15.29 13.37
N GLU A 28 -20.20 -16.59 13.15
CA GLU A 28 -21.35 -17.51 13.00
C GLU A 28 -22.13 -17.65 14.30
N LYS A 29 -21.45 -17.74 15.44
CA LYS A 29 -22.06 -17.78 16.77
C LYS A 29 -22.78 -16.48 17.14
N GLY A 30 -22.28 -15.34 16.65
CA GLY A 30 -22.80 -14.00 16.87
C GLY A 30 -23.84 -13.55 15.83
N ASN A 31 -24.57 -14.49 15.21
CA ASN A 31 -25.62 -14.20 14.21
C ASN A 31 -25.15 -13.31 13.04
N GLY A 32 -23.87 -13.37 12.71
CA GLY A 32 -23.30 -12.63 11.59
C GLY A 32 -23.10 -11.13 11.84
N ASN A 33 -23.14 -10.68 13.11
CA ASN A 33 -22.91 -9.26 13.46
C ASN A 33 -21.84 -9.05 14.55
N GLN A 34 -21.08 -10.09 14.88
CA GLN A 34 -19.95 -10.00 15.80
C GLN A 34 -18.68 -10.43 15.07
N SER A 35 -17.58 -9.71 15.28
CA SER A 35 -16.27 -10.07 14.75
C SER A 35 -15.37 -10.63 15.85
N ALA A 36 -14.52 -11.61 15.50
CA ALA A 36 -13.57 -12.19 16.41
C ALA A 36 -12.56 -11.14 16.94
N THR A 37 -12.20 -11.25 18.21
CA THR A 37 -11.07 -10.53 18.79
C THR A 37 -9.74 -11.10 18.27
N TYR A 38 -8.64 -10.40 18.53
CA TYR A 38 -7.30 -10.93 18.22
C TYR A 38 -7.07 -12.32 18.87
N GLN A 39 -7.37 -12.43 20.15
CA GLN A 39 -7.16 -13.66 20.91
C GLN A 39 -8.02 -14.82 20.37
N GLU A 40 -9.28 -14.56 20.04
CA GLU A 40 -10.19 -15.55 19.46
C GLU A 40 -9.74 -15.98 18.06
N THR A 41 -9.28 -15.04 17.24
CA THR A 41 -8.74 -15.33 15.91
C THR A 41 -7.51 -16.22 15.99
N ILE A 42 -6.56 -15.91 16.88
CA ILE A 42 -5.34 -16.71 17.06
C ILE A 42 -5.67 -18.10 17.64
N ALA A 43 -6.56 -18.16 18.64
CA ALA A 43 -7.01 -19.42 19.21
C ALA A 43 -7.70 -20.31 18.17
N TYR A 44 -8.51 -19.73 17.29
CA TYR A 44 -9.19 -20.45 16.23
C TYR A 44 -8.22 -21.06 15.21
N TYR A 45 -7.22 -20.30 14.74
CA TYR A 45 -6.22 -20.84 13.83
C TYR A 45 -5.28 -21.86 14.50
N LYS A 46 -4.99 -21.72 15.79
CA LYS A 46 -4.28 -22.75 16.56
C LYS A 46 -5.11 -24.04 16.62
N LEU A 47 -6.43 -23.94 16.86
CA LEU A 47 -7.33 -25.10 16.81
C LEU A 47 -7.28 -25.80 15.45
N LEU A 48 -7.43 -25.06 14.35
CA LEU A 48 -7.38 -25.63 13.01
C LEU A 48 -6.01 -26.26 12.70
N SER A 49 -4.90 -25.60 13.08
CA SER A 49 -3.55 -26.13 12.88
C SER A 49 -3.26 -27.39 13.67
N ASN A 50 -3.86 -27.54 14.85
CA ASN A 50 -3.72 -28.75 15.68
C ASN A 50 -4.54 -29.91 15.13
N ASP A 51 -5.75 -29.63 14.64
CA ASP A 51 -6.67 -30.69 14.21
C ASP A 51 -6.43 -31.13 12.74
N PHE A 52 -5.86 -30.29 11.90
CA PHE A 52 -5.70 -30.54 10.47
C PHE A 52 -4.24 -30.41 10.02
N SER A 53 -3.62 -31.52 9.66
CA SER A 53 -2.24 -31.55 9.14
C SER A 53 -2.01 -30.78 7.83
N THR A 54 -3.09 -30.35 7.17
CA THR A 54 -3.05 -29.49 5.97
C THR A 54 -2.92 -28.00 6.28
N ILE A 55 -3.02 -27.64 7.58
CA ILE A 55 -2.85 -26.27 8.05
C ILE A 55 -1.63 -26.19 8.97
N LYS A 56 -0.82 -25.15 8.77
CA LYS A 56 0.29 -24.81 9.67
C LYS A 56 0.21 -23.33 10.04
N MET A 57 0.23 -23.04 11.33
CA MET A 57 0.37 -21.69 11.86
C MET A 57 1.82 -21.46 12.31
N GLN A 58 2.37 -20.29 12.01
CA GLN A 58 3.75 -19.91 12.35
C GLN A 58 3.78 -18.48 12.88
N GLU A 59 4.51 -18.26 13.96
CA GLU A 59 4.88 -16.94 14.42
C GLU A 59 6.00 -16.38 13.53
N MET A 60 5.89 -15.09 13.21
CA MET A 60 6.86 -14.36 12.41
C MET A 60 7.43 -13.21 13.25
N GLY A 61 7.94 -12.17 12.63
CA GLY A 61 8.50 -11.03 13.35
C GLY A 61 7.50 -10.27 14.23
N LEU A 62 8.00 -9.45 15.12
CA LEU A 62 7.20 -8.64 16.04
C LEU A 62 6.48 -7.49 15.32
N THR A 63 5.36 -7.05 15.92
CA THR A 63 4.66 -5.81 15.56
C THR A 63 4.96 -4.70 16.57
N ASP A 64 4.50 -3.48 16.30
CA ASP A 64 4.65 -2.35 17.24
C ASP A 64 3.85 -2.53 18.55
N SER A 65 2.89 -3.47 18.60
CA SER A 65 2.19 -3.83 19.83
C SER A 65 3.01 -4.77 20.73
N GLY A 66 4.13 -5.28 20.26
CA GLY A 66 4.93 -6.30 20.95
C GLY A 66 4.49 -7.73 20.67
N GLU A 67 3.29 -7.93 20.09
CA GLU A 67 2.78 -9.24 19.70
C GLU A 67 3.39 -9.69 18.36
N PRO A 68 3.64 -11.00 18.17
CA PRO A 68 4.17 -11.52 16.92
C PRO A 68 3.13 -11.53 15.82
N LEU A 69 3.55 -11.17 14.60
CA LEU A 69 2.75 -11.38 13.41
C LEU A 69 2.72 -12.87 13.07
N HIS A 70 1.56 -13.37 12.62
CA HIS A 70 1.39 -14.77 12.29
C HIS A 70 1.11 -14.96 10.80
N ILE A 71 1.56 -16.10 10.28
CA ILE A 71 1.05 -16.64 9.01
C ILE A 71 0.37 -17.97 9.26
N VAL A 72 -0.73 -18.20 8.54
CA VAL A 72 -1.42 -19.48 8.49
C VAL A 72 -1.38 -19.99 7.07
N THR A 73 -0.81 -21.17 6.87
CA THR A 73 -0.63 -21.79 5.56
C THR A 73 -1.56 -22.96 5.40
N PHE A 74 -2.34 -23.01 4.32
CA PHE A 74 -3.07 -24.20 3.89
C PHE A 74 -2.37 -24.82 2.68
N ASN A 75 -1.97 -26.09 2.82
CA ASN A 75 -1.45 -26.91 1.72
C ASN A 75 -1.95 -28.35 1.84
N PRO A 76 -2.75 -28.87 0.90
CA PRO A 76 -3.25 -30.25 0.95
C PRO A 76 -2.14 -31.30 0.93
N GLU A 77 -0.94 -30.96 0.40
CA GLU A 77 0.22 -31.86 0.36
C GLU A 77 1.06 -31.81 1.66
N LYS A 78 0.71 -30.96 2.63
CA LYS A 78 1.39 -30.84 3.93
C LYS A 78 2.86 -30.39 3.84
N GLN A 79 3.26 -29.83 2.73
CA GLN A 79 4.57 -29.19 2.56
C GLN A 79 4.47 -27.72 2.98
N PHE A 80 5.36 -27.27 3.88
CA PHE A 80 5.33 -25.89 4.42
C PHE A 80 6.69 -25.18 4.30
N ASP A 81 7.62 -25.78 3.59
CA ASP A 81 8.85 -25.13 3.18
C ASP A 81 8.58 -24.35 1.88
N PHE A 82 8.70 -23.02 1.95
CA PHE A 82 8.39 -22.15 0.82
C PHE A 82 9.42 -22.25 -0.30
N GLU A 83 10.66 -22.62 -0.04
CA GLU A 83 11.65 -22.87 -1.09
C GLU A 83 11.24 -24.07 -1.96
N GLU A 84 10.71 -25.13 -1.32
CA GLU A 84 10.19 -26.30 -2.05
C GLU A 84 8.86 -25.99 -2.74
N ILE A 85 7.94 -25.29 -2.06
CA ILE A 85 6.63 -24.92 -2.63
C ILE A 85 6.79 -24.11 -3.93
N GLN A 86 7.66 -23.12 -3.94
CA GLN A 86 7.84 -22.21 -5.08
C GLN A 86 8.37 -22.89 -6.34
N LYS A 87 8.96 -24.07 -6.23
CA LYS A 87 9.45 -24.83 -7.39
C LYS A 87 8.28 -25.22 -8.32
N ASN A 88 7.17 -25.66 -7.73
CA ASN A 88 6.09 -26.33 -8.45
C ASN A 88 4.69 -25.75 -8.21
N LYS A 89 4.54 -24.76 -7.35
CA LYS A 89 3.24 -24.18 -6.99
C LYS A 89 3.28 -22.66 -7.01
N ALA A 90 2.10 -22.05 -7.17
CA ALA A 90 1.91 -20.65 -6.86
C ALA A 90 1.64 -20.48 -5.35
N VAL A 91 1.96 -19.31 -4.82
CA VAL A 91 1.53 -18.89 -3.48
C VAL A 91 0.58 -17.72 -3.62
N LEU A 92 -0.58 -17.82 -2.98
CA LEU A 92 -1.54 -16.73 -2.84
C LEU A 92 -1.54 -16.26 -1.40
N LEU A 93 -1.21 -14.98 -1.19
CA LEU A 93 -1.20 -14.34 0.14
C LEU A 93 -2.48 -13.56 0.35
N ILE A 94 -3.17 -13.81 1.46
CA ILE A 94 -4.31 -13.04 1.96
C ILE A 94 -3.84 -12.24 3.16
N ASN A 95 -4.03 -10.93 3.12
CA ASN A 95 -3.76 -10.01 4.23
C ASN A 95 -5.07 -9.48 4.79
N ASN A 96 -5.25 -9.53 6.10
CA ASN A 96 -6.46 -9.08 6.75
C ASN A 96 -6.18 -8.06 7.84
N GLY A 97 -7.11 -7.15 8.03
CA GLY A 97 -7.12 -6.23 9.16
C GLY A 97 -5.94 -5.25 9.18
N ILE A 98 -5.47 -4.78 8.02
CA ILE A 98 -4.54 -3.65 7.97
C ILE A 98 -5.17 -2.42 8.61
N HIS A 99 -6.48 -2.24 8.40
CA HIS A 99 -7.33 -1.43 9.24
C HIS A 99 -8.18 -2.39 10.08
N ALA A 100 -7.87 -2.54 11.35
CA ALA A 100 -8.51 -3.53 12.20
C ALA A 100 -10.01 -3.24 12.47
N GLY A 101 -10.49 -2.05 12.13
CA GLY A 101 -11.92 -1.71 12.08
C GLY A 101 -12.67 -2.28 10.87
N GLU A 102 -12.00 -3.00 9.97
CA GLU A 102 -12.49 -3.61 8.74
C GLU A 102 -12.34 -5.14 8.82
N PRO A 103 -13.08 -5.84 9.70
CA PRO A 103 -12.81 -7.23 10.04
C PRO A 103 -13.36 -8.26 9.04
N ASP A 104 -13.94 -7.83 7.94
CA ASP A 104 -14.62 -8.69 6.94
C ASP A 104 -13.71 -9.82 6.45
N GLY A 105 -12.45 -9.49 6.13
CA GLY A 105 -11.44 -10.45 5.71
C GLY A 105 -11.02 -11.42 6.83
N ILE A 106 -10.99 -10.96 8.08
CA ILE A 106 -10.63 -11.79 9.24
C ILE A 106 -11.61 -12.94 9.37
N ASP A 107 -12.91 -12.64 9.47
CA ASP A 107 -13.95 -13.65 9.64
C ASP A 107 -14.15 -14.51 8.39
N ALA A 108 -14.09 -13.91 7.19
CA ALA A 108 -14.17 -14.64 5.93
C ALA A 108 -13.01 -15.64 5.75
N SER A 109 -11.79 -15.26 6.16
CA SER A 109 -10.62 -16.15 6.07
C SER A 109 -10.69 -17.31 7.06
N MET A 110 -11.21 -17.09 8.28
CA MET A 110 -11.43 -18.18 9.23
C MET A 110 -12.39 -19.23 8.68
N GLN A 111 -13.50 -18.80 8.05
CA GLN A 111 -14.45 -19.71 7.38
C GLN A 111 -13.79 -20.43 6.20
N LEU A 112 -13.02 -19.71 5.37
CA LEU A 112 -12.35 -20.27 4.21
C LEU A 112 -11.36 -21.39 4.59
N PHE A 113 -10.50 -21.16 5.58
CA PHE A 113 -9.52 -22.14 6.03
C PHE A 113 -10.19 -23.37 6.65
N ARG A 114 -11.25 -23.18 7.44
CA ARG A 114 -12.08 -24.27 7.96
C ARG A 114 -12.69 -25.09 6.84
N ASP A 115 -13.32 -24.45 5.86
CA ASP A 115 -14.06 -25.15 4.82
C ASP A 115 -13.11 -25.90 3.87
N LEU A 116 -11.90 -25.38 3.64
CA LEU A 116 -10.81 -26.10 2.97
C LEU A 116 -10.36 -27.32 3.78
N ALA A 117 -10.13 -27.17 5.08
CA ALA A 117 -9.65 -28.24 5.95
C ALA A 117 -10.66 -29.38 6.11
N LEU A 118 -11.96 -29.03 6.19
CA LEU A 118 -13.05 -29.99 6.29
C LEU A 118 -13.44 -30.61 4.93
N GLY A 119 -12.85 -30.16 3.82
CA GLY A 119 -13.19 -30.62 2.48
C GLY A 119 -14.60 -30.19 2.01
N LYS A 120 -15.19 -29.16 2.64
CA LYS A 120 -16.48 -28.59 2.19
C LYS A 120 -16.38 -27.87 0.86
N ILE A 121 -15.19 -27.37 0.56
CA ILE A 121 -14.85 -26.80 -0.72
C ILE A 121 -13.61 -27.50 -1.29
N LYS A 122 -13.49 -27.50 -2.62
CA LYS A 122 -12.36 -28.16 -3.29
C LYS A 122 -11.05 -27.48 -2.92
N ALA A 123 -10.08 -28.25 -2.47
CA ALA A 123 -8.73 -27.77 -2.21
C ALA A 123 -8.00 -27.46 -3.53
N PRO A 124 -7.23 -26.37 -3.62
CA PRO A 124 -6.38 -26.08 -4.77
C PRO A 124 -5.25 -27.12 -4.88
N LYS A 125 -4.89 -27.48 -6.11
CA LYS A 125 -3.82 -28.46 -6.40
C LYS A 125 -2.46 -27.79 -6.58
N ASN A 126 -2.46 -26.65 -7.24
CA ASN A 126 -1.26 -25.96 -7.73
C ASN A 126 -0.99 -24.65 -6.98
N THR A 127 -1.82 -24.33 -6.00
CA THR A 127 -1.71 -23.09 -5.23
C THR A 127 -1.71 -23.38 -3.74
N VAL A 128 -0.72 -22.83 -3.03
CA VAL A 128 -0.67 -22.80 -1.57
C VAL A 128 -1.25 -21.48 -1.10
N ILE A 129 -2.13 -21.53 -0.11
CA ILE A 129 -2.79 -20.35 0.45
C ILE A 129 -2.07 -19.98 1.74
N VAL A 130 -1.65 -18.72 1.84
CA VAL A 130 -1.07 -18.14 3.05
C VAL A 130 -1.96 -16.99 3.48
N CYS A 131 -2.27 -16.92 4.77
CA CYS A 131 -3.06 -15.84 5.35
C CYS A 131 -2.27 -15.18 6.48
N ILE A 132 -2.23 -13.86 6.50
CA ILE A 132 -1.94 -13.06 7.69
C ILE A 132 -3.29 -12.81 8.36
N PRO A 133 -3.59 -13.46 9.52
CA PRO A 133 -4.91 -13.38 10.14
C PRO A 133 -5.32 -11.97 10.52
N ILE A 134 -4.42 -11.21 11.15
CA ILE A 134 -4.58 -9.81 11.53
C ILE A 134 -3.21 -9.12 11.41
N TYR A 135 -3.10 -8.19 10.47
CA TYR A 135 -1.86 -7.44 10.25
C TYR A 135 -1.66 -6.32 11.29
N ASN A 136 -2.71 -5.54 11.57
CA ASN A 136 -2.70 -4.47 12.56
C ASN A 136 -3.15 -5.00 13.93
N ILE A 137 -2.28 -5.71 14.62
CA ILE A 137 -2.59 -6.28 15.93
C ILE A 137 -2.88 -5.18 16.96
N GLY A 138 -2.10 -4.09 16.98
CA GLY A 138 -2.31 -2.97 17.90
C GLY A 138 -3.69 -2.31 17.73
N GLY A 139 -4.13 -2.14 16.49
CA GLY A 139 -5.49 -1.68 16.19
C GLY A 139 -6.56 -2.69 16.58
N ALA A 140 -6.30 -4.00 16.38
CA ALA A 140 -7.23 -5.06 16.76
C ALA A 140 -7.40 -5.20 18.28
N LEU A 141 -6.38 -4.88 19.07
CA LEU A 141 -6.45 -4.82 20.52
C LEU A 141 -7.19 -3.57 21.04
N ASN A 142 -7.29 -2.52 20.23
CA ASN A 142 -8.02 -1.29 20.55
C ASN A 142 -9.45 -1.34 19.99
N ARG A 143 -10.27 -2.24 20.53
CA ARG A 143 -11.66 -2.44 20.09
C ARG A 143 -12.60 -1.35 20.61
N ASN A 144 -13.57 -1.02 19.77
CA ASN A 144 -14.63 -0.05 20.09
C ASN A 144 -15.82 -0.24 19.12
N SER A 145 -16.91 0.49 19.37
CA SER A 145 -18.12 0.51 18.53
C SER A 145 -18.37 1.87 17.87
N THR A 146 -17.45 2.82 17.94
CA THR A 146 -17.72 4.24 17.63
C THR A 146 -16.78 4.86 16.60
N SER A 147 -15.58 4.33 16.41
CA SER A 147 -14.57 4.92 15.52
C SER A 147 -14.93 4.89 14.02
N ARG A 148 -15.93 4.09 13.63
CA ARG A 148 -16.42 3.98 12.25
C ARG A 148 -17.92 4.30 12.21
N ALA A 149 -18.24 5.58 12.37
CA ALA A 149 -19.59 6.10 12.56
C ALA A 149 -20.62 5.68 11.47
N ASN A 150 -20.16 5.40 10.24
CA ASN A 150 -21.05 5.07 9.11
C ASN A 150 -21.11 3.57 8.81
N GLN A 151 -20.35 2.71 9.53
CA GLN A 151 -20.25 1.30 9.22
C GLN A 151 -21.43 0.51 9.82
N ASP A 152 -22.14 -0.25 8.97
CA ASP A 152 -23.25 -1.11 9.37
C ASP A 152 -22.71 -2.46 9.88
N GLY A 153 -22.37 -2.48 11.17
CA GLY A 153 -21.76 -3.63 11.86
C GLY A 153 -20.28 -3.89 11.50
N PRO A 154 -19.66 -4.80 12.21
CA PRO A 154 -20.18 -5.54 13.38
C PRO A 154 -20.37 -4.64 14.61
N GLU A 155 -20.88 -5.24 15.70
CA GLU A 155 -21.14 -4.52 16.98
C GLU A 155 -19.90 -3.87 17.55
N GLU A 156 -18.76 -4.56 17.48
CA GLU A 156 -17.45 -4.08 17.89
C GLU A 156 -16.39 -4.46 16.86
N TYR A 157 -15.41 -3.60 16.71
CA TYR A 157 -14.32 -3.71 15.74
C TYR A 157 -13.07 -3.02 16.26
N GLY A 158 -11.93 -3.27 15.62
CA GLY A 158 -10.66 -2.62 15.97
C GLY A 158 -10.56 -1.17 15.49
N PHE A 159 -9.39 -0.57 15.70
CA PHE A 159 -9.06 0.80 15.30
C PHE A 159 -8.18 0.82 14.05
N ARG A 160 -8.24 1.91 13.28
CA ARG A 160 -7.48 2.05 12.03
C ARG A 160 -5.97 2.14 12.27
N GLY A 161 -5.52 3.00 13.19
CA GLY A 161 -4.12 3.16 13.52
C GLY A 161 -3.54 1.96 14.25
N ASN A 162 -2.24 1.71 14.07
CA ASN A 162 -1.54 0.67 14.83
C ASN A 162 -1.23 1.15 16.27
N ALA A 163 -0.46 0.38 17.05
CA ALA A 163 -0.08 0.72 18.41
C ALA A 163 0.68 2.06 18.55
N ARG A 164 1.28 2.56 17.46
CA ARG A 164 1.93 3.86 17.37
C ARG A 164 1.12 4.89 16.58
N ASN A 165 -0.13 4.59 16.26
CA ASN A 165 -1.05 5.41 15.46
C ASN A 165 -0.64 5.64 14.00
N PHE A 166 0.14 4.72 13.40
CA PHE A 166 0.40 4.71 11.96
C PHE A 166 -0.75 4.05 11.20
N ASP A 167 -1.09 4.59 10.03
CA ASP A 167 -1.84 3.86 9.00
C ASP A 167 -0.88 2.91 8.27
N LEU A 168 -0.98 1.62 8.57
CA LEU A 168 -0.09 0.62 7.98
C LEU A 168 -0.20 0.52 6.46
N ASN A 169 -1.35 0.94 5.87
CA ASN A 169 -1.50 1.04 4.41
C ASN A 169 -0.87 2.31 3.83
N ARG A 170 0.06 2.92 4.55
CA ARG A 170 0.93 4.02 4.09
C ARG A 170 2.41 3.74 4.38
N ASP A 171 2.72 2.57 4.94
CA ASP A 171 4.03 2.27 5.49
C ASP A 171 4.88 1.31 4.64
N PHE A 172 4.31 0.67 3.61
CA PHE A 172 4.98 -0.43 2.90
C PHE A 172 6.35 -0.08 2.33
N ILE A 173 6.51 1.08 1.71
CA ILE A 173 7.79 1.46 1.09
C ILE A 173 8.79 2.02 2.11
N LYS A 174 8.31 2.78 3.11
CA LYS A 174 9.18 3.43 4.10
C LYS A 174 9.54 2.54 5.29
N SER A 175 8.69 1.53 5.59
CA SER A 175 8.93 0.48 6.60
C SER A 175 9.36 1.01 7.99
N ASP A 176 8.66 2.04 8.48
CA ASP A 176 8.94 2.65 9.79
C ASP A 176 8.49 1.78 10.96
N THR A 177 7.45 0.97 10.73
CA THR A 177 6.85 0.13 11.76
C THR A 177 7.47 -1.26 11.79
N ARG A 178 7.45 -1.90 12.95
CA ARG A 178 7.81 -3.32 13.06
C ARG A 178 6.85 -4.20 12.27
N ASN A 179 5.57 -3.81 12.20
CA ASN A 179 4.56 -4.50 11.39
C ASN A 179 5.04 -4.64 9.94
N THR A 180 5.45 -3.54 9.31
CA THR A 180 5.86 -3.56 7.91
C THR A 180 7.17 -4.31 7.72
N LYS A 181 8.14 -4.18 8.63
CA LYS A 181 9.39 -4.96 8.58
C LYS A 181 9.11 -6.46 8.60
N SER A 182 8.24 -6.91 9.51
CA SER A 182 7.82 -8.32 9.58
C SER A 182 7.01 -8.77 8.36
N PHE A 183 6.15 -7.89 7.80
CA PHE A 183 5.45 -8.19 6.54
C PHE A 183 6.43 -8.38 5.38
N VAL A 184 7.42 -7.52 5.25
CA VAL A 184 8.44 -7.58 4.19
C VAL A 184 9.20 -8.92 4.25
N GLU A 185 9.59 -9.37 5.45
CA GLU A 185 10.22 -10.68 5.65
C GLU A 185 9.30 -11.82 5.22
N ILE A 186 8.01 -11.79 5.64
CA ILE A 186 6.99 -12.75 5.20
C ILE A 186 6.87 -12.75 3.69
N PHE A 187 6.68 -11.57 3.10
CA PHE A 187 6.43 -11.40 1.67
C PHE A 187 7.56 -11.98 0.81
N HIS A 188 8.81 -11.68 1.17
CA HIS A 188 9.97 -12.21 0.44
C HIS A 188 10.17 -13.71 0.66
N LYS A 189 9.94 -14.21 1.86
CA LYS A 189 9.99 -15.63 2.18
C LYS A 189 9.00 -16.45 1.36
N ILE A 190 7.74 -16.01 1.27
CA ILE A 190 6.70 -16.75 0.57
C ILE A 190 6.67 -16.50 -0.94
N ASN A 191 7.23 -15.38 -1.42
CA ASN A 191 7.27 -14.97 -2.83
C ASN A 191 5.91 -15.08 -3.53
N ALA A 192 4.89 -14.45 -2.94
CA ALA A 192 3.53 -14.53 -3.41
C ALA A 192 3.37 -14.18 -4.89
N ALA A 193 2.64 -15.00 -5.63
CA ALA A 193 2.28 -14.73 -7.03
C ALA A 193 1.07 -13.82 -7.12
N VAL A 194 0.12 -14.00 -6.19
CA VAL A 194 -1.10 -13.20 -6.05
C VAL A 194 -1.21 -12.74 -4.61
N PHE A 195 -1.63 -11.51 -4.42
CA PHE A 195 -1.83 -10.86 -3.13
C PHE A 195 -3.25 -10.30 -3.04
N ILE A 196 -3.94 -10.56 -1.94
CA ILE A 196 -5.27 -10.02 -1.63
C ILE A 196 -5.17 -9.27 -0.31
N ASP A 197 -5.56 -8.01 -0.31
CA ASP A 197 -5.69 -7.18 0.88
C ASP A 197 -7.17 -6.85 1.11
N ASN A 198 -7.74 -7.31 2.23
CA ASN A 198 -9.16 -7.18 2.51
C ASN A 198 -9.46 -5.91 3.30
N HIS A 199 -10.40 -5.10 2.78
CA HIS A 199 -10.77 -3.76 3.27
C HIS A 199 -12.27 -3.53 3.29
N VAL A 200 -12.66 -2.34 3.79
CA VAL A 200 -14.02 -1.81 3.75
C VAL A 200 -14.01 -0.36 3.30
N SER A 201 -14.61 -0.09 2.14
CA SER A 201 -14.69 1.24 1.54
C SER A 201 -15.71 2.16 2.24
N ASN A 202 -15.53 3.46 2.06
CA ASN A 202 -16.45 4.53 2.45
C ASN A 202 -16.91 5.28 1.18
N GLY A 203 -17.72 6.33 1.33
CA GLY A 203 -18.07 7.28 0.28
C GLY A 203 -19.48 7.12 -0.27
N SER A 204 -19.64 7.24 -1.58
CA SER A 204 -20.93 7.23 -2.29
C SER A 204 -21.71 5.94 -2.05
N ASP A 205 -23.05 6.03 -2.00
CA ASP A 205 -23.91 4.86 -1.90
C ASP A 205 -24.28 4.33 -3.30
N TYR A 206 -24.23 3.01 -3.45
CA TYR A 206 -24.51 2.29 -4.68
C TYR A 206 -25.01 0.86 -4.38
N GLN A 207 -25.44 0.12 -5.43
CA GLN A 207 -26.03 -1.21 -5.25
C GLN A 207 -25.00 -2.31 -4.95
N TYR A 208 -23.74 -2.13 -5.32
CA TYR A 208 -22.67 -3.12 -5.12
C TYR A 208 -22.38 -3.32 -3.62
N LYS A 209 -22.07 -4.56 -3.25
CA LYS A 209 -21.55 -4.92 -1.92
C LYS A 209 -20.04 -4.97 -1.89
N LEU A 210 -19.43 -5.08 -3.07
CA LEU A 210 -18.01 -5.30 -3.28
C LEU A 210 -17.48 -4.37 -4.36
N THR A 211 -16.40 -3.69 -4.04
CA THR A 211 -15.56 -2.99 -5.01
C THR A 211 -14.13 -3.55 -4.96
N TYR A 212 -13.34 -3.23 -5.95
CA TYR A 212 -11.95 -3.68 -6.00
C TYR A 212 -11.01 -2.60 -6.51
N ILE A 213 -9.77 -2.62 -5.99
CA ILE A 213 -8.62 -1.99 -6.62
C ILE A 213 -7.71 -3.13 -7.07
N MET A 214 -7.40 -3.21 -8.33
CA MET A 214 -6.34 -4.10 -8.81
C MET A 214 -5.03 -3.32 -8.93
N THR A 215 -3.90 -3.96 -8.77
CA THR A 215 -2.62 -3.36 -9.13
C THR A 215 -2.75 -2.64 -10.48
N GLN A 216 -2.33 -1.38 -10.54
CA GLN A 216 -2.47 -0.59 -11.75
C GLN A 216 -1.68 -1.26 -12.90
N HIS A 217 -2.38 -1.67 -13.94
CA HIS A 217 -1.86 -2.59 -14.96
C HIS A 217 -0.73 -1.98 -15.80
N ASN A 218 -0.77 -0.67 -16.11
CA ASN A 218 0.34 -0.02 -16.82
C ASN A 218 1.63 -0.02 -15.98
N LYS A 219 1.52 0.20 -14.66
CA LYS A 219 2.65 0.17 -13.72
C LYS A 219 3.17 -1.26 -13.46
N LEU A 220 2.29 -2.24 -13.41
CA LEU A 220 2.68 -3.63 -13.16
C LEU A 220 3.66 -4.14 -14.22
N GLY A 221 3.55 -3.63 -15.45
CA GLY A 221 4.38 -3.97 -16.59
C GLY A 221 3.57 -4.61 -17.73
N THR A 222 4.09 -4.52 -18.93
CA THR A 222 3.33 -4.81 -20.15
C THR A 222 2.76 -6.24 -20.17
N VAL A 223 3.56 -7.24 -19.81
CA VAL A 223 3.14 -8.65 -19.91
C VAL A 223 2.14 -9.00 -18.81
N LEU A 224 2.54 -8.80 -17.57
CA LEU A 224 1.74 -9.17 -16.41
C LEU A 224 0.52 -8.25 -16.23
N GLY A 225 0.70 -6.95 -16.54
CA GLY A 225 -0.38 -5.97 -16.49
C GLY A 225 -1.45 -6.23 -17.54
N ASN A 226 -1.08 -6.57 -18.77
CA ASN A 226 -2.05 -6.97 -19.80
C ASN A 226 -2.84 -8.21 -19.38
N PHE A 227 -2.18 -9.25 -18.90
CA PHE A 227 -2.85 -10.45 -18.40
C PHE A 227 -3.85 -10.11 -17.28
N LEU A 228 -3.44 -9.30 -16.31
CA LEU A 228 -4.34 -8.87 -15.23
C LEU A 228 -5.57 -8.14 -15.77
N ASN A 229 -5.37 -7.16 -16.66
CA ASN A 229 -6.41 -6.28 -17.16
C ASN A 229 -7.37 -6.97 -18.15
N THR A 230 -6.86 -7.88 -18.99
CA THR A 230 -7.65 -8.45 -20.11
C THR A 230 -8.12 -9.89 -19.88
N GLU A 231 -7.51 -10.61 -18.94
CA GLU A 231 -7.86 -12.01 -18.68
C GLU A 231 -8.30 -12.26 -17.24
N MET A 232 -7.42 -12.01 -16.25
CA MET A 232 -7.69 -12.39 -14.87
C MET A 232 -8.87 -11.61 -14.28
N MET A 233 -8.84 -10.28 -14.35
CA MET A 233 -9.91 -9.46 -13.77
C MET A 233 -11.28 -9.68 -14.42
N PRO A 234 -11.42 -9.74 -15.75
CA PRO A 234 -12.69 -10.11 -16.40
C PRO A 234 -13.20 -11.50 -16.01
N ALA A 235 -12.30 -12.48 -15.82
CA ALA A 235 -12.68 -13.81 -15.39
C ALA A 235 -13.21 -13.83 -13.94
N LEU A 236 -12.60 -13.09 -13.03
CA LEU A 236 -13.08 -12.93 -11.64
C LEU A 236 -14.45 -12.26 -11.59
N VAL A 237 -14.65 -11.17 -12.35
CA VAL A 237 -15.96 -10.51 -12.47
C VAL A 237 -17.02 -11.50 -12.95
N LYS A 238 -16.74 -12.23 -14.02
CA LYS A 238 -17.68 -13.22 -14.59
C LYS A 238 -18.00 -14.37 -13.61
N ASP A 239 -17.02 -14.84 -12.85
CA ASP A 239 -17.24 -15.90 -11.87
C ASP A 239 -18.11 -15.43 -10.70
N LEU A 240 -17.86 -14.23 -10.17
CA LEU A 240 -18.68 -13.63 -9.11
C LEU A 240 -20.11 -13.32 -9.60
N GLN A 241 -20.28 -12.88 -10.84
CA GLN A 241 -21.62 -12.70 -11.43
C GLN A 241 -22.44 -14.01 -11.48
N LYS A 242 -21.81 -15.14 -11.79
CA LYS A 242 -22.48 -16.46 -11.69
C LYS A 242 -22.96 -16.77 -10.27
N LYS A 243 -22.26 -16.27 -9.27
CA LYS A 243 -22.61 -16.36 -7.85
C LYS A 243 -23.60 -15.27 -7.40
N LYS A 244 -24.13 -14.47 -8.35
CA LYS A 244 -25.01 -13.30 -8.11
C LYS A 244 -24.36 -12.22 -7.25
N ILE A 245 -23.06 -12.05 -7.39
CA ILE A 245 -22.28 -10.99 -6.76
C ILE A 245 -21.80 -10.05 -7.86
N GLU A 246 -22.40 -8.87 -7.90
CA GLU A 246 -21.94 -7.77 -8.75
C GLU A 246 -20.82 -7.01 -8.06
N MET A 247 -19.80 -6.63 -8.81
CA MET A 247 -18.67 -5.84 -8.31
C MET A 247 -18.30 -4.72 -9.28
N THR A 248 -17.69 -3.68 -8.78
CA THR A 248 -17.25 -2.52 -9.54
C THR A 248 -15.82 -2.14 -9.14
N PRO A 249 -15.05 -1.48 -10.03
CA PRO A 249 -13.85 -0.79 -9.58
C PRO A 249 -14.15 0.14 -8.41
N TYR A 250 -13.17 0.36 -7.54
CA TYR A 250 -13.32 1.27 -6.40
C TYR A 250 -13.83 2.64 -6.84
N VAL A 251 -14.93 3.07 -6.25
CA VAL A 251 -15.59 4.31 -6.61
C VAL A 251 -14.92 5.47 -5.88
N ASN A 252 -13.94 6.07 -6.51
CA ASN A 252 -13.19 7.21 -5.98
C ASN A 252 -13.99 8.51 -6.15
N SER A 253 -15.16 8.58 -5.50
CA SER A 253 -16.05 9.74 -5.51
C SER A 253 -16.65 9.96 -4.11
N PHE A 254 -16.19 10.99 -3.40
CA PHE A 254 -16.59 11.24 -2.01
C PHE A 254 -17.48 12.47 -1.86
N ALA A 255 -17.27 13.50 -2.66
CA ALA A 255 -18.00 14.77 -2.58
C ALA A 255 -19.02 14.97 -3.70
N ASP A 256 -19.05 14.08 -4.67
CA ASP A 256 -19.90 14.14 -5.85
C ASP A 256 -20.53 12.78 -6.14
N THR A 257 -21.44 12.71 -7.10
CA THR A 257 -22.18 11.51 -7.46
C THR A 257 -21.42 10.68 -8.50
N PRO A 258 -21.42 9.34 -8.39
CA PRO A 258 -20.69 8.47 -9.32
C PRO A 258 -21.16 8.55 -10.77
N ASP A 259 -22.39 9.02 -11.02
CA ASP A 259 -22.97 9.11 -12.36
C ASP A 259 -22.26 10.11 -13.29
N LYS A 260 -21.40 10.98 -12.73
CA LYS A 260 -20.49 11.86 -13.48
C LYS A 260 -19.24 11.15 -13.99
N GLY A 261 -19.03 9.92 -13.55
CA GLY A 261 -17.83 9.13 -13.86
C GLY A 261 -16.76 9.21 -12.78
N PHE A 262 -15.81 8.29 -12.85
CA PHE A 262 -14.68 8.22 -11.93
C PHE A 262 -13.44 7.58 -12.58
N GLY A 263 -12.28 7.81 -11.98
CA GLY A 263 -11.01 7.20 -12.38
C GLY A 263 -10.60 6.06 -11.47
N GLN A 264 -9.82 5.12 -12.01
CA GLN A 264 -9.18 4.09 -11.20
C GLN A 264 -8.30 4.73 -10.13
N PHE A 265 -8.40 4.24 -8.90
CA PHE A 265 -7.48 4.63 -7.84
C PHE A 265 -6.08 4.05 -8.12
N PHE A 266 -5.07 4.88 -7.98
CA PHE A 266 -3.67 4.49 -8.16
C PHE A 266 -3.00 4.26 -6.82
N GLU A 267 -2.68 3.01 -6.52
CA GLU A 267 -1.84 2.69 -5.37
C GLU A 267 -0.36 2.87 -5.71
N SER A 268 0.23 3.90 -5.12
CA SER A 268 1.68 4.10 -5.15
C SER A 268 2.40 3.12 -4.21
N PRO A 269 3.73 3.02 -4.21
CA PRO A 269 4.47 2.06 -3.39
C PRO A 269 4.28 2.13 -1.87
N ARG A 270 3.74 3.23 -1.33
CA ARG A 270 3.36 3.31 0.09
C ARG A 270 2.20 2.39 0.47
N PHE A 271 1.38 2.01 -0.52
CA PHE A 271 0.24 1.12 -0.36
C PHE A 271 0.63 -0.34 -0.62
N ALA A 272 -0.17 -1.26 -0.12
CA ALA A 272 0.09 -2.70 -0.19
C ALA A 272 0.28 -3.22 -1.62
N THR A 273 -0.67 -2.98 -2.53
CA THR A 273 -0.56 -3.50 -3.92
C THR A 273 0.45 -2.72 -4.74
N GLY A 274 0.65 -1.42 -4.43
CA GLY A 274 1.71 -0.61 -5.03
C GLY A 274 3.10 -1.18 -4.71
N TYR A 275 3.35 -1.54 -3.46
CA TYR A 275 4.60 -2.18 -3.02
C TYR A 275 4.79 -3.57 -3.63
N THR A 276 3.79 -4.46 -3.51
CA THR A 276 3.93 -5.85 -3.98
C THR A 276 4.13 -5.94 -5.48
N SER A 277 3.61 -4.96 -6.25
CA SER A 277 3.82 -4.84 -7.70
C SER A 277 5.28 -4.65 -8.10
N LEU A 278 6.11 -4.08 -7.22
CA LEU A 278 7.54 -3.88 -7.47
C LEU A 278 8.30 -5.20 -7.59
N PHE A 279 7.73 -6.28 -7.05
CA PHE A 279 8.26 -7.64 -7.10
C PHE A 279 7.43 -8.55 -8.03
N ASN A 280 6.70 -7.97 -8.98
CA ASN A 280 5.88 -8.69 -9.97
C ASN A 280 4.79 -9.57 -9.34
N THR A 281 4.21 -9.15 -8.23
CA THR A 281 3.05 -9.78 -7.62
C THR A 281 1.76 -9.11 -8.10
N ILE A 282 0.80 -9.91 -8.55
CA ILE A 282 -0.55 -9.42 -8.90
C ILE A 282 -1.28 -9.13 -7.60
N GLY A 283 -1.72 -7.89 -7.39
CA GLY A 283 -2.37 -7.46 -6.18
C GLY A 283 -3.82 -7.03 -6.39
N PHE A 284 -4.65 -7.33 -5.38
CA PHE A 284 -6.03 -6.88 -5.29
C PHE A 284 -6.30 -6.31 -3.90
N VAL A 285 -6.91 -5.13 -3.84
CA VAL A 285 -7.60 -4.64 -2.66
C VAL A 285 -9.06 -4.96 -2.83
N VAL A 286 -9.61 -5.71 -1.90
CA VAL A 286 -11.01 -6.15 -1.88
C VAL A 286 -11.75 -5.27 -0.92
N GLU A 287 -12.56 -4.36 -1.44
CA GLU A 287 -13.23 -3.31 -0.69
C GLU A 287 -14.73 -3.59 -0.61
N THR A 288 -15.20 -4.11 0.51
CA THR A 288 -16.64 -4.18 0.77
C THR A 288 -17.16 -2.81 1.18
N HIS A 289 -18.46 -2.55 1.02
CA HIS A 289 -19.00 -1.22 1.29
C HIS A 289 -19.57 -1.11 2.71
N MET A 290 -19.09 -0.14 3.50
CA MET A 290 -19.46 0.00 4.91
C MET A 290 -20.97 0.21 5.16
N LEU A 291 -21.75 0.70 4.19
CA LEU A 291 -23.21 0.87 4.30
C LEU A 291 -24.00 -0.43 4.07
N LYS A 292 -23.33 -1.55 3.85
CA LYS A 292 -23.94 -2.89 3.70
C LYS A 292 -23.75 -3.67 4.99
N LYS A 293 -24.72 -4.55 5.30
CA LYS A 293 -24.70 -5.37 6.52
C LYS A 293 -23.43 -6.22 6.62
N TYR A 294 -22.88 -6.35 7.81
CA TYR A 294 -21.64 -7.09 8.06
C TYR A 294 -21.66 -8.52 7.50
N ALA A 295 -22.75 -9.27 7.75
CA ALA A 295 -22.89 -10.63 7.23
C ALA A 295 -22.82 -10.72 5.68
N GLU A 296 -23.34 -9.71 4.97
CA GLU A 296 -23.25 -9.65 3.52
C GLU A 296 -21.84 -9.35 3.04
N ARG A 297 -21.12 -8.48 3.76
CA ARG A 297 -19.74 -8.10 3.46
C ARG A 297 -18.79 -9.29 3.64
N VAL A 298 -18.88 -9.99 4.78
CA VAL A 298 -18.10 -11.22 5.04
C VAL A 298 -18.34 -12.26 3.94
N LYS A 299 -19.61 -12.49 3.56
CA LYS A 299 -19.97 -13.44 2.50
C LYS A 299 -19.31 -13.11 1.16
N VAL A 300 -19.39 -11.84 0.71
CA VAL A 300 -18.82 -11.49 -0.61
C VAL A 300 -17.30 -11.49 -0.60
N THR A 301 -16.65 -11.15 0.52
CA THR A 301 -15.20 -11.29 0.72
C THR A 301 -14.77 -12.76 0.62
N TYR A 302 -15.49 -13.67 1.28
CA TYR A 302 -15.25 -15.11 1.19
C TYR A 302 -15.33 -15.60 -0.27
N GLU A 303 -16.40 -15.24 -0.99
CA GLU A 303 -16.59 -15.68 -2.38
C GLU A 303 -15.56 -15.06 -3.34
N TYR A 304 -15.10 -13.83 -3.09
CA TYR A 304 -14.01 -13.24 -3.86
C TYR A 304 -12.70 -14.02 -3.66
N MET A 305 -12.32 -14.30 -2.42
CA MET A 305 -11.12 -15.09 -2.11
C MET A 305 -11.17 -16.47 -2.78
N ARG A 306 -12.32 -17.16 -2.72
CA ARG A 306 -12.51 -18.43 -3.43
C ARG A 306 -12.27 -18.31 -4.93
N SER A 307 -12.92 -17.32 -5.57
CA SER A 307 -12.77 -17.10 -7.02
C SER A 307 -11.33 -16.81 -7.41
N ALA A 308 -10.62 -16.01 -6.61
CA ALA A 308 -9.22 -15.70 -6.85
C ALA A 308 -8.29 -16.93 -6.67
N ILE A 309 -8.57 -17.77 -5.67
CA ILE A 309 -7.86 -19.03 -5.45
C ILE A 309 -8.08 -19.98 -6.62
N ASP A 310 -9.35 -20.22 -7.00
CA ASP A 310 -9.71 -21.12 -8.10
C ASP A 310 -9.08 -20.68 -9.42
N TYR A 311 -9.09 -19.36 -9.71
CA TYR A 311 -8.46 -18.81 -10.91
C TYR A 311 -6.95 -18.97 -10.88
N THR A 312 -6.31 -18.66 -9.75
CA THR A 312 -4.85 -18.80 -9.59
C THR A 312 -4.41 -20.25 -9.75
N ASP A 313 -5.15 -21.18 -9.14
CA ASP A 313 -4.90 -22.63 -9.22
C ASP A 313 -4.98 -23.16 -10.65
N ALA A 314 -5.99 -22.73 -11.39
CA ALA A 314 -6.20 -23.11 -12.79
C ALA A 314 -5.15 -22.53 -13.76
N ASN A 315 -4.53 -21.39 -13.40
CA ASN A 315 -3.61 -20.64 -14.27
C ASN A 315 -2.20 -20.50 -13.69
N PHE A 316 -1.80 -21.33 -12.72
CA PHE A 316 -0.57 -21.14 -11.95
C PHE A 316 0.69 -21.12 -12.81
N GLU A 317 0.82 -22.01 -13.81
CA GLU A 317 1.95 -22.06 -14.72
C GLU A 317 2.06 -20.77 -15.54
N LYS A 318 0.92 -20.33 -16.11
CA LYS A 318 0.86 -19.07 -16.88
C LYS A 318 1.27 -17.89 -16.01
N ILE A 319 0.73 -17.77 -14.80
CA ILE A 319 1.07 -16.69 -13.88
C ILE A 319 2.57 -16.72 -13.53
N LYS A 320 3.12 -17.90 -13.24
CA LYS A 320 4.54 -18.08 -12.94
C LYS A 320 5.41 -17.64 -14.10
N GLN A 321 5.08 -18.07 -15.33
CA GLN A 321 5.81 -17.71 -16.54
C GLN A 321 5.75 -16.19 -16.79
N LEU A 322 4.55 -15.59 -16.74
CA LEU A 322 4.37 -14.17 -16.98
C LEU A 322 5.09 -13.30 -15.94
N ARG A 323 5.18 -13.74 -14.67
CA ARG A 323 5.98 -13.04 -13.65
C ARG A 323 7.46 -13.00 -13.99
N LEU A 324 8.01 -14.11 -14.48
CA LEU A 324 9.40 -14.19 -14.92
C LEU A 324 9.66 -13.27 -16.13
N GLU A 325 8.83 -13.39 -17.16
CA GLU A 325 8.93 -12.56 -18.37
C GLU A 325 8.80 -11.05 -18.04
N ASN A 326 7.87 -10.71 -17.17
CA ASN A 326 7.67 -9.33 -16.74
C ASN A 326 8.91 -8.78 -16.02
N GLY A 327 9.58 -9.58 -15.20
CA GLY A 327 10.82 -9.19 -14.53
C GLY A 327 11.97 -8.95 -15.52
N GLN A 328 12.06 -9.72 -16.59
CA GLN A 328 13.10 -9.61 -17.63
C GLN A 328 12.99 -8.36 -18.51
N GLN A 329 11.86 -7.65 -18.50
CA GLN A 329 11.70 -6.40 -19.25
C GLN A 329 12.57 -5.26 -18.72
N TYR A 330 12.87 -5.29 -17.43
CA TYR A 330 13.62 -4.23 -16.74
C TYR A 330 15.11 -4.59 -16.70
N GLN A 331 15.90 -3.81 -17.40
CA GLN A 331 17.36 -4.03 -17.54
C GLN A 331 18.08 -2.68 -17.61
N PRO A 332 19.36 -2.60 -17.22
CA PRO A 332 20.19 -1.41 -17.39
C PRO A 332 20.10 -0.85 -18.81
N LYS A 333 20.14 0.48 -18.92
CA LYS A 333 20.04 1.27 -20.16
C LYS A 333 18.63 1.29 -20.81
N LYS A 334 17.63 0.58 -20.27
CA LYS A 334 16.25 0.74 -20.67
C LYS A 334 15.57 1.85 -19.86
N SER A 335 14.44 2.34 -20.37
CA SER A 335 13.62 3.34 -19.68
C SER A 335 12.71 2.68 -18.63
N TYR A 336 12.46 3.40 -17.54
CA TYR A 336 11.49 3.05 -16.50
C TYR A 336 10.67 4.28 -16.11
N THR A 337 9.36 4.13 -16.03
CA THR A 337 8.45 5.21 -15.63
C THR A 337 8.34 5.31 -14.12
N ILE A 338 8.75 6.44 -13.55
CA ILE A 338 8.69 6.74 -12.10
C ILE A 338 7.50 7.62 -11.71
N LYS A 339 6.83 8.25 -12.69
CA LYS A 339 5.59 9.02 -12.45
C LYS A 339 4.53 8.67 -13.47
N TRP A 340 3.32 8.47 -12.95
CA TRP A 340 2.13 8.12 -13.72
C TRP A 340 1.01 9.11 -13.46
N GLU A 341 0.23 9.43 -14.48
CA GLU A 341 -0.99 10.22 -14.37
C GLU A 341 -2.16 9.54 -15.06
N LEU A 342 -3.36 9.74 -14.55
CA LEU A 342 -4.58 9.24 -15.15
C LEU A 342 -4.73 9.80 -16.56
N ASP A 343 -4.92 8.93 -17.55
CA ASP A 343 -5.08 9.34 -18.95
C ASP A 343 -6.56 9.64 -19.27
N SER A 344 -6.98 10.87 -19.00
CA SER A 344 -8.35 11.31 -19.22
C SER A 344 -8.80 11.28 -20.69
N THR A 345 -7.88 11.09 -21.63
CA THR A 345 -8.20 10.94 -23.06
C THR A 345 -8.75 9.54 -23.38
N LYS A 346 -8.58 8.57 -22.47
CA LYS A 346 -8.98 7.18 -22.63
C LYS A 346 -10.16 6.81 -21.74
N THR A 347 -11.24 7.56 -21.87
CA THR A 347 -12.49 7.28 -21.17
C THR A 347 -13.27 6.17 -21.87
N ILE A 348 -13.78 5.22 -21.09
CA ILE A 348 -14.63 4.12 -21.56
C ILE A 348 -16.01 4.17 -20.87
N PRO A 349 -17.10 3.70 -21.51
CA PRO A 349 -18.38 3.52 -20.84
C PRO A 349 -18.28 2.36 -19.84
N PHE A 350 -18.82 2.57 -18.64
CA PHE A 350 -18.92 1.54 -17.60
C PHE A 350 -20.36 1.45 -17.11
N SER A 351 -20.96 0.26 -17.20
CA SER A 351 -22.34 0.04 -16.77
C SER A 351 -22.43 -0.03 -15.26
N PHE A 352 -22.86 1.07 -14.65
CA PHE A 352 -22.86 1.29 -13.21
C PHE A 352 -24.26 1.10 -12.59
N LEU A 353 -24.29 0.42 -11.44
CA LEU A 353 -25.49 0.18 -10.64
C LEU A 353 -25.50 1.14 -9.45
N GLY A 354 -26.19 2.26 -9.60
CA GLY A 354 -26.28 3.32 -8.59
C GLY A 354 -27.67 3.53 -8.02
N TYR A 355 -27.80 4.59 -7.22
CA TYR A 355 -29.06 5.11 -6.74
C TYR A 355 -29.20 6.58 -7.14
N GLU A 356 -30.43 7.05 -7.47
CA GLU A 356 -30.65 8.45 -7.70
C GLU A 356 -30.20 9.28 -6.49
N ALA A 357 -29.51 10.38 -6.77
CA ALA A 357 -29.00 11.28 -5.76
C ALA A 357 -29.57 12.67 -5.91
N ILE A 358 -29.95 13.28 -4.80
CA ILE A 358 -30.46 14.65 -4.72
C ILE A 358 -29.75 15.41 -3.62
N TYR A 359 -29.69 16.73 -3.75
CA TYR A 359 -29.31 17.63 -2.66
C TYR A 359 -30.56 18.14 -1.98
N LYS A 360 -30.73 17.89 -0.70
CA LYS A 360 -31.83 18.38 0.13
C LYS A 360 -31.32 19.18 1.32
N LYS A 361 -32.15 20.10 1.82
CA LYS A 361 -31.78 20.89 2.99
C LYS A 361 -31.41 19.97 4.15
N SER A 362 -30.33 20.32 4.83
CA SER A 362 -29.91 19.60 6.04
C SER A 362 -30.78 19.98 7.23
N ASP A 363 -31.18 18.99 8.01
CA ASP A 363 -31.86 19.20 9.29
C ASP A 363 -30.90 19.55 10.44
N VAL A 364 -29.58 19.42 10.17
CA VAL A 364 -28.51 19.59 11.19
C VAL A 364 -27.65 20.81 10.90
N THR A 365 -27.33 21.04 9.60
CA THR A 365 -26.45 22.14 9.19
C THR A 365 -27.24 23.20 8.40
N SER A 366 -26.65 24.38 8.23
CA SER A 366 -27.23 25.46 7.41
C SER A 366 -27.22 25.18 5.90
N GLY A 367 -26.53 24.13 5.46
CA GLY A 367 -26.32 23.79 4.04
C GLY A 367 -27.30 22.76 3.49
N ASN A 368 -26.99 22.28 2.29
CA ASN A 368 -27.64 21.12 1.68
C ASN A 368 -26.77 19.87 1.89
N ARG A 369 -27.41 18.72 2.06
CA ARG A 369 -26.77 17.43 2.13
C ARG A 369 -27.04 16.59 0.89
N LEU A 370 -26.05 15.83 0.44
CA LEU A 370 -26.25 14.78 -0.55
C LEU A 370 -27.09 13.65 0.07
N PHE A 371 -28.06 13.15 -0.68
CA PHE A 371 -28.93 12.05 -0.28
C PHE A 371 -29.11 11.10 -1.46
N TYR A 372 -28.80 9.82 -1.24
CA TYR A 372 -29.03 8.74 -2.20
C TYR A 372 -30.38 8.08 -1.89
N ASP A 373 -31.27 8.05 -2.89
CA ASP A 373 -32.59 7.42 -2.77
C ASP A 373 -32.50 5.94 -3.15
N ARG A 374 -32.34 5.06 -2.16
CA ARG A 374 -32.28 3.61 -2.37
C ARG A 374 -33.55 3.01 -2.96
N SER A 375 -34.71 3.71 -2.92
CA SER A 375 -35.94 3.27 -3.58
C SER A 375 -35.92 3.51 -5.09
N LYS A 376 -34.92 4.24 -5.60
CA LYS A 376 -34.73 4.57 -7.00
C LYS A 376 -33.37 4.05 -7.53
N PRO A 377 -33.20 2.71 -7.64
CA PRO A 377 -32.01 2.14 -8.22
C PRO A 377 -31.96 2.40 -9.72
N TYR A 378 -30.77 2.62 -10.26
CA TYR A 378 -30.57 2.73 -11.70
C TYR A 378 -29.43 1.84 -12.19
N LYS A 379 -29.45 1.53 -13.50
CA LYS A 379 -28.34 1.00 -14.27
C LYS A 379 -28.07 1.98 -15.41
N LYS A 380 -26.86 2.57 -15.44
CA LYS A 380 -26.50 3.63 -16.36
C LYS A 380 -25.04 3.50 -16.79
N ASP A 381 -24.75 3.74 -18.05
CA ASP A 381 -23.37 3.85 -18.51
C ASP A 381 -22.81 5.21 -18.11
N ILE A 382 -21.70 5.16 -17.37
CA ILE A 382 -20.98 6.34 -16.87
C ILE A 382 -19.55 6.36 -17.37
N PRO A 383 -18.88 7.52 -17.45
CA PRO A 383 -17.49 7.61 -17.82
C PRO A 383 -16.57 6.90 -16.80
N TYR A 384 -15.69 6.03 -17.26
CA TYR A 384 -14.66 5.41 -16.43
C TYR A 384 -13.30 5.52 -17.10
N ILE A 385 -12.29 5.89 -16.31
CA ILE A 385 -10.91 6.05 -16.76
C ILE A 385 -10.04 5.08 -15.98
N LYS A 386 -9.39 4.13 -16.66
CA LYS A 386 -8.52 3.12 -16.03
C LYS A 386 -7.09 3.13 -16.54
N GLU A 387 -6.84 3.85 -17.63
CA GLU A 387 -5.51 3.93 -18.20
C GLU A 387 -4.70 5.04 -17.54
N PHE A 388 -3.41 4.76 -17.33
CA PHE A 388 -2.44 5.74 -16.88
C PHE A 388 -1.36 5.92 -17.94
N LYS A 389 -0.89 7.15 -18.08
CA LYS A 389 0.22 7.50 -18.97
C LYS A 389 1.48 7.81 -18.17
N SER A 390 2.63 7.48 -18.76
CA SER A 390 3.93 7.89 -18.27
C SER A 390 4.11 9.41 -18.42
N VAL A 391 4.53 10.07 -17.34
CA VAL A 391 4.86 11.52 -17.37
C VAL A 391 6.29 11.82 -16.98
N LYS A 392 6.99 10.87 -16.38
CA LYS A 392 8.42 10.97 -16.11
C LYS A 392 9.06 9.60 -16.19
N GLU A 393 10.14 9.52 -16.91
CA GLU A 393 10.95 8.31 -17.06
C GLU A 393 12.40 8.58 -16.66
N VAL A 394 13.07 7.52 -16.24
CA VAL A 394 14.51 7.49 -15.99
C VAL A 394 15.15 6.37 -16.78
N ILE A 395 16.41 6.53 -17.14
CA ILE A 395 17.20 5.45 -17.72
C ILE A 395 17.73 4.60 -16.56
N ILE A 396 17.45 3.33 -16.57
CA ILE A 396 17.90 2.39 -15.54
C ILE A 396 19.43 2.38 -15.51
N PRO A 397 20.09 2.82 -14.42
CA PRO A 397 21.54 2.78 -14.31
C PRO A 397 22.03 1.33 -14.15
N THR A 398 23.32 1.09 -14.35
CA THR A 398 23.91 -0.23 -14.10
C THR A 398 23.94 -0.57 -12.61
N ALA A 399 24.20 0.42 -11.78
CA ALA A 399 24.20 0.32 -10.32
C ALA A 399 23.97 1.69 -9.70
N TYR A 400 23.52 1.71 -8.45
CA TYR A 400 23.59 2.86 -7.56
C TYR A 400 24.79 2.74 -6.64
N ILE A 401 25.38 3.88 -6.27
CA ILE A 401 26.42 3.95 -5.25
C ILE A 401 25.87 4.79 -4.09
N ILE A 402 25.89 4.22 -2.89
CA ILE A 402 25.41 4.89 -1.67
C ILE A 402 26.56 4.97 -0.67
N PRO A 403 26.93 6.17 -0.20
CA PRO A 403 27.94 6.33 0.84
C PRO A 403 27.55 5.55 2.10
N LYS A 404 28.53 4.92 2.75
CA LYS A 404 28.31 4.04 3.92
C LYS A 404 27.66 4.74 5.12
N GLY A 405 27.71 6.08 5.18
CA GLY A 405 27.03 6.88 6.19
C GLY A 405 25.49 6.76 6.12
N PHE A 406 24.93 6.40 4.98
CA PHE A 406 23.47 6.17 4.80
C PHE A 406 23.05 4.72 5.08
N TRP A 407 23.70 4.09 6.05
CA TRP A 407 23.38 2.73 6.49
C TRP A 407 21.88 2.47 6.78
N PRO A 408 21.05 3.47 7.28
CA PRO A 408 19.62 3.21 7.47
C PRO A 408 18.89 2.87 6.16
N VAL A 409 19.30 3.50 5.04
CA VAL A 409 18.78 3.17 3.70
C VAL A 409 19.21 1.75 3.30
N ILE A 410 20.46 1.40 3.58
CA ILE A 410 20.97 0.05 3.29
C ILE A 410 20.21 -1.03 4.08
N ASP A 411 19.84 -0.75 5.34
CA ASP A 411 19.03 -1.68 6.13
C ASP A 411 17.65 -1.92 5.51
N LEU A 412 17.02 -0.88 4.96
CA LEU A 412 15.76 -1.03 4.20
C LEU A 412 15.95 -1.85 2.92
N LEU A 413 17.01 -1.60 2.17
CA LEU A 413 17.35 -2.40 0.98
C LEU A 413 17.58 -3.86 1.35
N LYS A 414 18.32 -4.13 2.43
CA LYS A 414 18.59 -5.48 2.93
C LYS A 414 17.32 -6.20 3.36
N ASN A 415 16.42 -5.52 4.10
CA ASN A 415 15.13 -6.09 4.48
C ASN A 415 14.30 -6.51 3.25
N ASN A 416 14.44 -5.77 2.15
CA ASN A 416 13.82 -6.06 0.86
C ASN A 416 14.62 -7.03 -0.02
N THR A 417 15.54 -7.78 0.56
CA THR A 417 16.39 -8.80 -0.13
C THR A 417 17.21 -8.26 -1.28
N ILE A 418 17.53 -6.96 -1.27
CA ILE A 418 18.40 -6.34 -2.26
C ILE A 418 19.85 -6.76 -2.02
N THR A 419 20.50 -7.25 -3.06
CA THR A 419 21.91 -7.60 -3.05
C THR A 419 22.78 -6.38 -3.30
N TYR A 420 23.89 -6.29 -2.60
CA TYR A 420 24.89 -5.23 -2.74
C TYR A 420 26.30 -5.76 -2.47
N SER A 421 27.28 -4.96 -2.85
CA SER A 421 28.68 -5.16 -2.46
C SER A 421 29.23 -3.85 -1.88
N GLN A 422 30.42 -3.93 -1.27
CA GLN A 422 31.12 -2.74 -0.77
C GLN A 422 32.42 -2.53 -1.52
N LEU A 423 32.80 -1.27 -1.71
CA LEU A 423 34.10 -0.90 -2.27
C LEU A 423 35.23 -1.42 -1.38
N LYS A 424 36.20 -2.10 -1.97
CA LYS A 424 37.35 -2.69 -1.28
C LYS A 424 38.42 -1.64 -0.94
N ASN A 425 38.51 -0.59 -1.74
CA ASN A 425 39.48 0.51 -1.62
C ASN A 425 38.81 1.84 -1.93
N ASP A 426 39.42 2.95 -1.52
CA ASP A 426 39.06 4.27 -1.99
C ASP A 426 39.21 4.32 -3.52
N THR A 427 38.22 4.88 -4.20
CA THR A 427 38.15 4.80 -5.67
C THR A 427 37.49 6.06 -6.22
N ILE A 428 38.02 6.55 -7.34
CA ILE A 428 37.37 7.62 -8.12
C ILE A 428 36.63 6.97 -9.26
N LEU A 429 35.32 7.22 -9.33
CA LEU A 429 34.45 6.67 -10.39
C LEU A 429 33.79 7.81 -11.14
N GLU A 430 33.61 7.64 -12.46
CA GLU A 430 32.76 8.50 -13.26
C GLU A 430 31.31 8.03 -13.11
N VAL A 431 30.46 8.90 -12.58
CA VAL A 431 29.07 8.62 -12.25
C VAL A 431 28.16 9.75 -12.73
N GLU A 432 26.90 9.44 -12.92
CA GLU A 432 25.85 10.44 -12.98
C GLU A 432 25.44 10.79 -11.55
N SER A 433 25.78 12.00 -11.11
CA SER A 433 25.41 12.51 -9.79
C SER A 433 24.14 13.35 -9.89
N TYR A 434 23.28 13.28 -8.87
CA TYR A 434 22.07 14.09 -8.76
C TYR A 434 22.28 15.21 -7.74
N LYS A 435 21.85 16.43 -8.11
CA LYS A 435 21.65 17.53 -7.18
C LYS A 435 20.17 17.83 -7.06
N ILE A 436 19.67 17.93 -5.84
CA ILE A 436 18.29 18.35 -5.59
C ILE A 436 18.15 19.83 -5.99
N ALA A 437 17.38 20.09 -7.04
CA ALA A 437 17.20 21.45 -7.56
C ALA A 437 15.99 22.17 -6.94
N ASP A 438 14.92 21.43 -6.67
CA ASP A 438 13.68 21.97 -6.13
C ASP A 438 12.85 20.86 -5.47
N PHE A 439 12.10 21.19 -4.44
CA PHE A 439 11.12 20.32 -3.80
C PHE A 439 10.17 21.13 -2.93
N LYS A 440 9.02 20.53 -2.58
CA LYS A 440 8.08 21.13 -1.63
C LYS A 440 7.88 20.17 -0.46
N THR A 441 7.98 20.67 0.76
CA THR A 441 7.75 19.92 1.99
C THR A 441 6.32 20.14 2.48
N ALA A 442 5.67 19.11 2.99
CA ALA A 442 4.39 19.21 3.66
C ALA A 442 4.50 20.09 4.91
N THR A 443 3.48 20.93 5.16
CA THR A 443 3.46 21.84 6.32
C THR A 443 3.00 21.16 7.63
N SER A 444 2.48 19.94 7.53
CA SER A 444 2.08 19.11 8.66
C SER A 444 2.63 17.71 8.50
N ALA A 445 2.84 17.01 9.61
CA ALA A 445 3.28 15.64 9.59
C ALA A 445 2.24 14.73 8.93
N TYR A 446 2.71 13.80 8.11
CA TYR A 446 1.94 12.75 7.48
C TYR A 446 2.67 11.41 7.70
N GLU A 447 2.02 10.51 8.43
CA GLU A 447 2.59 9.18 8.73
C GLU A 447 4.03 9.24 9.27
N GLY A 448 4.26 10.13 10.23
CA GLY A 448 5.54 10.32 10.89
C GLY A 448 6.57 11.18 10.16
N HIS A 449 6.27 11.68 8.96
CA HIS A 449 7.19 12.44 8.11
C HIS A 449 6.60 13.77 7.66
N TYR A 450 7.47 14.73 7.34
CA TYR A 450 7.12 15.94 6.58
C TYR A 450 7.43 15.68 5.10
N LEU A 451 6.54 14.93 4.44
CA LEU A 451 6.72 14.37 3.11
C LEU A 451 7.11 15.43 2.07
N HIS A 452 8.18 15.17 1.31
CA HIS A 452 8.54 15.96 0.13
C HIS A 452 7.71 15.56 -1.08
N ARG A 453 7.55 16.50 -2.00
CA ARG A 453 6.83 16.32 -3.27
C ARG A 453 7.34 17.30 -4.33
N ASN A 454 7.01 17.00 -5.58
CA ASN A 454 7.45 17.81 -6.74
C ASN A 454 8.97 17.97 -6.82
N THR A 455 9.68 16.98 -6.31
CA THR A 455 11.13 16.93 -6.33
C THR A 455 11.64 17.01 -7.76
N LYS A 456 12.67 17.80 -7.98
CA LYS A 456 13.40 17.96 -9.25
C LYS A 456 14.88 17.76 -8.98
N VAL A 457 15.54 17.06 -9.88
CA VAL A 457 16.99 16.88 -9.84
C VAL A 457 17.65 17.52 -11.07
N ILE A 458 18.90 17.94 -10.90
CA ILE A 458 19.83 18.25 -11.98
C ILE A 458 20.87 17.15 -11.96
N SER A 459 21.04 16.45 -13.09
CA SER A 459 22.06 15.41 -13.22
C SER A 459 23.32 15.94 -13.91
N LYS A 460 24.47 15.35 -13.53
CA LYS A 460 25.76 15.67 -14.11
C LYS A 460 26.64 14.43 -14.13
N ILE A 461 27.31 14.19 -15.26
CA ILE A 461 28.38 13.18 -15.34
C ILE A 461 29.65 13.82 -14.78
N GLU A 462 30.18 13.23 -13.71
CA GLU A 462 31.41 13.71 -13.07
C GLU A 462 32.18 12.60 -12.34
N LYS A 463 33.44 12.90 -12.05
CA LYS A 463 34.30 12.00 -11.28
C LYS A 463 34.12 12.28 -9.79
N VAL A 464 33.62 11.30 -9.05
CA VAL A 464 33.37 11.37 -7.62
C VAL A 464 34.29 10.39 -6.90
N ALA A 465 34.88 10.85 -5.78
CA ALA A 465 35.68 10.01 -4.91
C ALA A 465 34.77 9.28 -3.91
N PHE A 466 34.83 7.98 -3.91
CA PHE A 466 34.14 7.10 -2.97
C PHE A 466 35.13 6.43 -2.04
N ALA A 467 34.70 6.24 -0.79
CA ALA A 467 35.53 5.64 0.23
C ALA A 467 35.40 4.11 0.25
N LYS A 468 36.43 3.43 0.73
CA LYS A 468 36.33 2.01 1.10
C LYS A 468 35.14 1.78 2.03
N GLY A 469 34.29 0.81 1.68
CA GLY A 469 33.09 0.46 2.42
C GLY A 469 31.80 1.11 1.91
N ASP A 470 31.85 2.05 0.96
CA ASP A 470 30.66 2.56 0.28
C ASP A 470 29.99 1.44 -0.51
N TYR A 471 28.67 1.51 -0.62
CA TYR A 471 27.86 0.42 -1.16
C TYR A 471 27.64 0.58 -2.67
N ILE A 472 27.85 -0.53 -3.41
CA ILE A 472 27.47 -0.66 -4.81
C ILE A 472 26.27 -1.58 -4.89
N ILE A 473 25.17 -1.09 -5.48
CA ILE A 473 23.91 -1.80 -5.58
C ILE A 473 23.59 -2.03 -7.07
N PRO A 474 23.88 -3.21 -7.62
CA PRO A 474 23.55 -3.54 -9.01
C PRO A 474 22.05 -3.47 -9.23
N THR A 475 21.60 -2.89 -10.35
CA THR A 475 20.17 -2.83 -10.66
C THR A 475 19.63 -4.12 -11.26
N GLN A 476 20.46 -4.92 -11.92
CA GLN A 476 20.05 -6.18 -12.54
C GLN A 476 19.83 -7.28 -11.47
N GLN A 477 18.73 -7.16 -10.75
CA GLN A 477 18.31 -8.10 -9.71
C GLN A 477 16.79 -8.09 -9.56
N LYS A 478 16.23 -9.04 -8.78
CA LYS A 478 14.78 -9.22 -8.61
C LYS A 478 14.05 -7.96 -8.14
N GLY A 479 14.68 -7.12 -7.32
CA GLY A 479 14.12 -5.87 -6.78
C GLY A 479 14.38 -4.63 -7.63
N ILE A 480 14.67 -4.74 -8.94
CA ILE A 480 15.03 -3.59 -9.79
C ILE A 480 13.99 -2.45 -9.73
N LYS A 481 12.69 -2.75 -9.78
CA LYS A 481 11.64 -1.73 -9.68
C LYS A 481 11.61 -1.07 -8.30
N TYR A 482 11.86 -1.84 -7.23
CA TYR A 482 11.96 -1.30 -5.89
C TYR A 482 13.12 -0.31 -5.77
N LEU A 483 14.29 -0.64 -6.33
CA LEU A 483 15.44 0.27 -6.36
C LEU A 483 15.10 1.59 -7.08
N LEU A 484 14.44 1.51 -8.24
CA LEU A 484 14.07 2.69 -9.01
C LEU A 484 13.02 3.56 -8.29
N GLU A 485 12.02 2.95 -7.67
CA GLU A 485 10.98 3.68 -6.94
C GLU A 485 11.47 4.28 -5.59
N THR A 486 12.58 3.79 -5.06
CA THR A 486 13.13 4.27 -3.78
C THR A 486 14.33 5.20 -3.92
N LEU A 487 15.22 4.92 -4.90
CA LEU A 487 16.50 5.65 -5.04
C LEU A 487 16.45 6.76 -6.09
N GLU A 488 15.47 6.78 -6.98
CA GLU A 488 15.24 7.92 -7.87
C GLU A 488 14.50 9.02 -7.10
N PRO A 489 15.12 10.19 -6.81
CA PRO A 489 14.53 11.19 -5.91
C PRO A 489 13.19 11.75 -6.39
N GLU A 490 12.96 11.77 -7.71
CA GLU A 490 11.73 12.27 -8.33
C GLU A 490 10.58 11.24 -8.30
N ALA A 491 10.82 9.98 -7.92
CA ALA A 491 9.75 8.98 -7.77
C ALA A 491 8.80 9.37 -6.62
N MET A 492 7.51 9.04 -6.76
CA MET A 492 6.46 9.51 -5.84
C MET A 492 6.75 9.16 -4.38
N ASP A 493 7.21 7.95 -4.13
CA ASP A 493 7.49 7.39 -2.81
C ASP A 493 8.98 7.11 -2.59
N SER A 494 9.85 7.94 -3.20
CA SER A 494 11.29 7.81 -3.02
C SER A 494 11.73 8.00 -1.55
N PHE A 495 12.85 7.43 -1.19
CA PHE A 495 13.45 7.65 0.12
C PHE A 495 13.79 9.13 0.36
N PHE A 496 14.11 9.90 -0.71
CA PHE A 496 14.22 11.34 -0.57
C PHE A 496 12.89 11.98 -0.18
N ASN A 497 11.80 11.65 -0.86
CA ASN A 497 10.48 12.21 -0.54
C ASN A 497 10.00 11.81 0.88
N TRP A 498 10.45 10.68 1.40
CA TRP A 498 10.19 10.22 2.77
C TRP A 498 11.26 10.66 3.79
N ASN A 499 12.07 11.71 3.48
CA ASN A 499 13.01 12.37 4.40
C ASN A 499 14.22 11.53 4.85
N PHE A 500 14.52 10.40 4.21
CA PHE A 500 15.69 9.59 4.59
C PHE A 500 17.04 10.25 4.29
N PHE A 501 17.03 11.30 3.45
CA PHE A 501 18.22 12.05 3.05
C PHE A 501 18.22 13.50 3.52
N ASP A 502 17.29 13.93 4.37
CA ASP A 502 17.14 15.35 4.77
C ASP A 502 18.39 15.96 5.41
N THR A 503 19.22 15.13 6.04
CA THR A 503 20.50 15.60 6.60
C THR A 503 21.44 16.18 5.54
N MET A 504 21.29 15.78 4.27
CA MET A 504 22.06 16.34 3.14
C MET A 504 21.67 17.77 2.79
N LEU A 505 20.45 18.17 3.14
CA LEU A 505 19.90 19.50 2.84
C LEU A 505 20.33 20.56 3.88
N GLN A 506 21.00 20.12 4.95
CA GLN A 506 21.39 20.97 6.05
C GLN A 506 22.83 21.45 5.88
N GLN A 507 23.02 22.76 5.93
CA GLN A 507 24.34 23.35 6.07
C GLN A 507 24.79 23.23 7.54
N LYS A 508 26.04 22.85 7.79
CA LYS A 508 26.59 22.63 9.13
C LYS A 508 27.52 23.76 9.60
N GLU A 509 28.25 24.37 8.67
CA GLU A 509 29.16 25.44 8.97
C GLU A 509 28.60 26.79 8.44
N GLY A 510 28.97 27.85 9.07
CA GLY A 510 28.55 29.21 8.74
C GLY A 510 29.66 30.22 8.95
N TYR A 511 29.32 31.45 9.15
CA TYR A 511 30.27 32.56 9.35
C TYR A 511 29.76 33.48 10.45
N SER A 512 30.68 34.28 11.01
CA SER A 512 30.37 35.39 11.89
C SER A 512 30.38 36.69 11.04
N ASP A 513 29.27 37.38 11.01
CA ASP A 513 29.04 38.53 10.12
C ASP A 513 30.15 39.55 10.16
N TYR A 514 30.53 40.01 11.39
CA TYR A 514 31.51 41.06 11.54
C TYR A 514 32.93 40.66 11.08
N VAL A 515 33.28 39.37 11.10
CA VAL A 515 34.56 38.86 10.60
C VAL A 515 34.50 38.61 9.10
N PHE A 516 33.37 38.09 8.62
CA PHE A 516 33.18 37.75 7.19
C PHE A 516 33.05 38.99 6.32
N GLU A 517 32.66 40.13 6.86
CA GLU A 517 32.56 41.40 6.12
C GLU A 517 33.89 41.76 5.41
N ASP A 518 35.03 41.65 6.13
CA ASP A 518 36.34 41.86 5.58
C ASP A 518 36.69 40.81 4.50
N THR A 519 36.36 39.57 4.74
CA THR A 519 36.55 38.46 3.79
C THR A 519 35.70 38.67 2.53
N ALA A 520 34.43 39.04 2.68
CA ALA A 520 33.53 39.36 1.57
C ALA A 520 34.05 40.50 0.71
N THR A 521 34.61 41.54 1.34
CA THR A 521 35.26 42.65 0.65
C THR A 521 36.42 42.15 -0.21
N GLN A 522 37.26 41.26 0.32
CA GLN A 522 38.37 40.69 -0.41
C GLN A 522 37.92 39.81 -1.56
N ILE A 523 36.92 38.94 -1.35
CA ILE A 523 36.31 38.07 -2.38
C ILE A 523 35.82 38.92 -3.59
N LEU A 524 35.08 40.01 -3.31
CA LEU A 524 34.55 40.87 -4.34
C LEU A 524 35.65 41.66 -5.06
N LYS A 525 36.74 41.97 -4.39
CA LYS A 525 37.92 42.62 -4.98
C LYS A 525 38.66 41.69 -5.93
N GLU A 526 38.83 40.44 -5.55
CA GLU A 526 39.55 39.41 -6.32
C GLU A 526 38.70 38.84 -7.47
N ASN A 527 37.36 38.96 -7.41
CA ASN A 527 36.46 38.48 -8.44
C ASN A 527 35.57 39.61 -8.99
N PRO A 528 36.04 40.39 -9.99
CA PRO A 528 35.27 41.48 -10.58
C PRO A 528 33.94 41.07 -11.21
N LYS A 529 33.84 39.83 -11.73
CA LYS A 529 32.62 39.29 -12.31
C LYS A 529 31.56 39.09 -11.23
N LEU A 530 31.92 38.42 -10.12
CA LEU A 530 31.06 38.21 -8.97
C LEU A 530 30.62 39.56 -8.38
N LYS A 531 31.53 40.53 -8.30
CA LYS A 531 31.22 41.88 -7.83
C LYS A 531 30.15 42.55 -8.70
N ALA A 532 30.25 42.47 -10.01
CA ALA A 532 29.28 43.05 -10.95
C ALA A 532 27.90 42.36 -10.78
N GLU A 533 27.87 41.04 -10.68
CA GLU A 533 26.67 40.26 -10.44
C GLU A 533 26.01 40.64 -9.11
N PHE A 534 26.80 40.73 -8.04
CA PHE A 534 26.33 41.15 -6.72
C PHE A 534 25.68 42.53 -6.75
N GLN A 535 26.33 43.51 -7.41
CA GLN A 535 25.79 44.88 -7.54
C GLN A 535 24.46 44.90 -8.30
N GLN A 536 24.35 44.12 -9.37
CA GLN A 536 23.10 43.99 -10.10
C GLN A 536 21.99 43.36 -9.23
N LYS A 537 22.29 42.26 -8.57
CA LYS A 537 21.35 41.57 -7.66
C LYS A 537 20.89 42.48 -6.54
N LYS A 538 21.81 43.21 -5.93
CA LYS A 538 21.54 44.18 -4.86
C LYS A 538 20.54 45.27 -5.26
N GLN A 539 20.42 45.58 -6.54
CA GLN A 539 19.48 46.59 -7.09
C GLN A 539 18.15 46.00 -7.52
N THR A 540 18.13 44.74 -7.95
CA THR A 540 16.97 44.15 -8.65
C THR A 540 16.25 43.06 -7.82
N ASP A 541 16.93 42.46 -6.88
CA ASP A 541 16.36 41.36 -6.08
C ASP A 541 15.77 41.92 -4.77
N SER A 542 14.46 41.81 -4.61
CA SER A 542 13.74 42.34 -3.45
C SER A 542 14.18 41.72 -2.12
N THR A 543 14.79 40.54 -2.11
CA THR A 543 15.30 39.87 -0.92
C THR A 543 16.64 40.46 -0.44
N LEU A 544 17.38 41.09 -1.35
CA LEU A 544 18.68 41.70 -1.07
C LEU A 544 18.58 43.22 -0.85
N ILE A 545 17.57 43.89 -1.44
CA ILE A 545 17.40 45.33 -1.31
C ILE A 545 17.24 45.71 0.16
N ASN A 546 18.13 46.56 0.69
CA ASN A 546 18.13 47.02 2.09
C ASN A 546 18.18 45.89 3.14
N ASN A 547 18.74 44.75 2.78
CA ASN A 547 18.94 43.62 3.70
C ASN A 547 20.44 43.25 3.76
N PRO A 548 21.22 43.85 4.67
CA PRO A 548 22.66 43.59 4.77
C PRO A 548 23.00 42.13 5.04
N GLU A 549 22.23 41.46 5.90
CA GLU A 549 22.42 40.04 6.23
C GLU A 549 22.25 39.15 4.98
N ALA A 550 21.18 39.32 4.22
CA ALA A 550 20.97 38.59 2.98
C ALA A 550 22.02 38.91 1.90
N GLN A 551 22.55 40.14 1.89
CA GLN A 551 23.63 40.55 0.99
C GLN A 551 24.93 39.82 1.33
N LEU A 552 25.29 39.75 2.61
CA LEU A 552 26.47 39.05 3.08
C LEU A 552 26.35 37.53 2.86
N ASP A 553 25.18 36.97 3.16
CA ASP A 553 24.85 35.56 2.91
C ASP A 553 24.95 35.21 1.40
N TRP A 554 24.52 36.11 0.51
CA TRP A 554 24.67 35.91 -0.91
C TRP A 554 26.16 35.80 -1.32
N ILE A 555 27.03 36.65 -0.79
CA ILE A 555 28.47 36.58 -1.06
C ILE A 555 29.06 35.29 -0.51
N TYR A 556 28.70 34.91 0.72
CA TYR A 556 29.13 33.67 1.35
C TYR A 556 28.76 32.46 0.46
N LYS A 557 27.52 32.39 -0.01
CA LYS A 557 27.02 31.31 -0.90
C LYS A 557 27.73 31.24 -2.27
N HIS A 558 28.40 32.30 -2.67
CA HIS A 558 29.19 32.37 -3.91
C HIS A 558 30.70 32.31 -3.65
N SER A 559 31.11 32.01 -2.44
CA SER A 559 32.51 31.90 -2.02
C SER A 559 32.97 30.44 -1.93
N VAL A 560 34.29 30.24 -1.78
CA VAL A 560 34.91 28.96 -1.49
C VAL A 560 34.59 28.43 -0.09
N TYR A 561 34.06 29.27 0.78
CA TYR A 561 33.71 28.92 2.16
C TYR A 561 32.33 28.30 2.30
N TYR A 562 31.51 28.42 1.24
CA TYR A 562 30.18 27.79 1.26
C TYR A 562 30.28 26.28 1.13
N GLU A 563 29.59 25.61 2.02
CA GLU A 563 29.56 24.15 2.09
C GLU A 563 28.70 23.56 0.94
N ASN A 564 29.37 23.04 -0.09
CA ASN A 564 28.72 22.45 -1.25
C ASN A 564 28.65 20.91 -1.21
N ALA A 565 29.45 20.29 -0.36
CA ALA A 565 29.79 18.87 -0.49
C ALA A 565 28.60 17.92 -0.22
N HIS A 566 27.61 18.35 0.55
CA HIS A 566 26.51 17.49 1.02
C HIS A 566 25.21 17.67 0.21
N LEU A 567 25.23 18.48 -0.83
CA LEU A 567 24.09 18.70 -1.72
C LEU A 567 24.14 17.82 -2.99
N GLN A 568 25.00 16.83 -3.00
CA GLN A 568 25.19 15.92 -4.14
C GLN A 568 24.43 14.61 -3.95
#